data_ad99a9fbfae4e91143007a0636b4ffeb
#
_entry.id   ad99a9fbfae4e91143007a0636b4ffeb
#
_cell.length_a   1.000
_cell.length_b   1.000
_cell.length_c   1.000
_cell.angle_alpha   90.00
_cell.angle_beta   90.00
_cell.angle_gamma   90.00
#
_symmetry.space_group_name_H-M   'P 1'
#
loop_
_entity.id
_entity.type
_entity.pdbx_description
1 polymer ?
#
loop_
_entity_poly.entity_id
_entity_poly.type
_entity_poly.pdbx_seq_one_letter_code
_entity_poly.pdbx_strand_id
1 'polypeptide(L)'
;SVAWIAVNAPVAMKYPDAWREFFRLNQERGAEWTTIYSVLSRNTGMSFSPEFLNTFSLVAFLALCAAIAVLGLRSARTPRMAELVYLIVAAFLLVNKVWSPQYSLWLVVPAALALPRWRLVFSWALVDALVWPLLMWHMLGTDNKGIPHELLDVAVISRDALIIAMAVFIIRQMCGKVTDKVRDAHGSSDPLAGAFA
;
A
#
# COMPACT_ATOMS: atom_id res chain seq x y z
N SER A 1 4.37 22.58 1.04
CA SER A 1 5.07 22.83 2.34
C SER A 1 4.58 24.09 3.04
N VAL A 2 4.57 25.27 2.40
CA VAL A 2 4.13 26.53 3.03
C VAL A 2 2.67 26.47 3.47
N ALA A 3 1.77 26.00 2.59
CA ALA A 3 0.35 25.86 2.93
C ALA A 3 0.13 24.91 4.12
N TRP A 4 0.87 23.81 4.19
CA TRP A 4 0.79 22.89 5.32
C TRP A 4 1.23 23.56 6.63
N ILE A 5 2.36 24.29 6.61
CA ILE A 5 2.84 25.04 7.77
C ILE A 5 1.83 26.11 8.17
N ALA A 6 1.30 26.88 7.23
CA ALA A 6 0.33 27.95 7.50
C ALA A 6 -0.94 27.43 8.20
N VAL A 7 -1.41 26.24 7.84
CA VAL A 7 -2.59 25.63 8.48
C VAL A 7 -2.25 25.00 9.83
N ASN A 8 -1.11 24.32 9.93
CA ASN A 8 -0.80 23.48 11.09
C ASN A 8 -0.07 24.23 12.20
N ALA A 9 0.79 25.23 11.89
CA ALA A 9 1.55 25.95 12.89
C ALA A 9 0.65 26.70 13.91
N PRO A 10 -0.44 27.41 13.51
CA PRO A 10 -1.32 28.05 14.48
C PRO A 10 -1.96 27.06 15.46
N VAL A 11 -2.35 25.85 14.98
CA VAL A 11 -2.93 24.81 15.83
C VAL A 11 -1.88 24.26 16.78
N ALA A 12 -0.68 23.94 16.28
CA ALA A 12 0.43 23.43 17.09
C ALA A 12 0.89 24.43 18.16
N MET A 13 0.86 25.73 17.85
CA MET A 13 1.23 26.78 18.81
C MET A 13 0.15 27.01 19.84
N LYS A 14 -1.13 27.00 19.45
CA LYS A 14 -2.23 27.30 20.36
C LYS A 14 -2.65 26.10 21.22
N TYR A 15 -2.53 24.88 20.68
CA TYR A 15 -2.94 23.65 21.33
C TYR A 15 -1.85 22.57 21.19
N PRO A 16 -0.66 22.76 21.79
CA PRO A 16 0.48 21.88 21.60
C PRO A 16 0.21 20.43 22.05
N ASP A 17 -0.55 20.25 23.12
CA ASP A 17 -0.85 18.91 23.64
C ASP A 17 -1.81 18.16 22.72
N ALA A 18 -2.85 18.81 22.22
CA ALA A 18 -3.76 18.21 21.23
C ALA A 18 -3.04 17.91 19.91
N TRP A 19 -2.07 18.74 19.49
CA TRP A 19 -1.23 18.50 18.34
C TRP A 19 -0.33 17.27 18.53
N ARG A 20 0.30 17.13 19.70
CA ARG A 20 1.15 15.99 20.05
C ARG A 20 0.36 14.69 20.17
N GLU A 21 -0.88 14.77 20.64
CA GLU A 21 -1.75 13.61 20.84
C GLU A 21 -1.95 12.80 19.57
N PHE A 22 -2.09 13.45 18.41
CA PHE A 22 -2.16 12.78 17.11
C PHE A 22 -0.92 11.91 16.84
N PHE A 23 0.27 12.43 17.13
CA PHE A 23 1.52 11.68 16.92
C PHE A 23 1.67 10.57 17.96
N ARG A 24 1.32 10.83 19.22
CA ARG A 24 1.33 9.84 20.30
C ARG A 24 0.43 8.66 19.97
N LEU A 25 -0.81 8.89 19.58
CA LEU A 25 -1.76 7.85 19.18
C LEU A 25 -1.24 7.01 18.02
N ASN A 26 -0.62 7.65 17.02
CA ASN A 26 -0.02 6.92 15.90
C ASN A 26 1.18 6.07 16.31
N GLN A 27 2.00 6.53 17.27
CA GLN A 27 3.14 5.78 17.79
C GLN A 27 2.72 4.59 18.63
N GLU A 28 1.74 4.76 19.51
CA GLU A 28 1.24 3.73 20.42
C GLU A 28 0.31 2.71 19.74
N ARG A 29 -0.21 3.02 18.56
CA ARG A 29 -1.12 2.16 17.81
C ARG A 29 -0.42 0.87 17.39
N GLY A 30 -1.04 -0.28 17.71
CA GLY A 30 -0.63 -1.59 17.24
C GLY A 30 -0.96 -1.86 15.76
N ALA A 31 -0.81 -3.10 15.34
CA ALA A 31 -1.17 -3.56 14.02
C ALA A 31 -2.68 -3.50 13.79
N GLU A 32 -3.11 -2.94 12.66
CA GLU A 32 -4.52 -2.92 12.27
C GLU A 32 -4.98 -4.28 11.74
N TRP A 33 -6.25 -4.60 11.92
CA TRP A 33 -6.87 -5.91 11.65
C TRP A 33 -6.60 -6.46 10.25
N THR A 34 -6.46 -5.60 9.26
CA THR A 34 -6.29 -5.95 7.84
C THR A 34 -4.83 -5.91 7.37
N THR A 35 -3.87 -5.96 8.29
CA THR A 35 -2.44 -6.04 8.00
C THR A 35 -1.91 -7.46 8.12
N ILE A 36 -0.82 -7.75 7.42
CA ILE A 36 -0.14 -9.05 7.53
C ILE A 36 0.33 -9.34 8.97
N TYR A 37 0.67 -8.32 9.75
CA TYR A 37 1.06 -8.47 11.16
C TYR A 37 -0.09 -9.03 12.01
N SER A 38 -1.32 -8.54 11.79
CA SER A 38 -2.50 -9.05 12.49
C SER A 38 -2.86 -10.46 12.06
N VAL A 39 -2.69 -10.80 10.77
CA VAL A 39 -2.85 -12.18 10.27
C VAL A 39 -1.86 -13.11 10.97
N LEU A 40 -0.58 -12.73 11.02
CA LEU A 40 0.45 -13.52 11.72
C LEU A 40 0.13 -13.66 13.21
N SER A 41 -0.24 -12.56 13.87
CA SER A 41 -0.58 -12.57 15.29
C SER A 41 -1.73 -13.53 15.61
N ARG A 42 -2.82 -13.48 14.81
CA ARG A 42 -3.98 -14.37 15.01
C ARG A 42 -3.67 -15.85 14.80
N ASN A 43 -2.82 -16.16 13.81
CA ASN A 43 -2.56 -17.55 13.42
C ASN A 43 -1.38 -18.20 14.19
N THR A 44 -0.44 -17.41 14.68
CA THR A 44 0.77 -17.93 15.33
C THR A 44 0.86 -17.59 16.82
N GLY A 45 -0.01 -16.71 17.32
CA GLY A 45 0.09 -16.17 18.69
C GLY A 45 1.24 -15.18 18.90
N MET A 46 1.96 -14.80 17.84
CA MET A 46 3.03 -13.79 17.93
C MET A 46 2.45 -12.42 18.29
N SER A 47 3.05 -11.73 19.24
CA SER A 47 2.72 -10.35 19.56
C SER A 47 3.79 -9.40 19.03
N PHE A 48 3.36 -8.33 18.38
CA PHE A 48 4.24 -7.29 17.86
C PHE A 48 4.05 -6.02 18.68
N SER A 49 5.14 -5.54 19.31
CA SER A 49 5.05 -4.26 20.03
C SER A 49 4.90 -3.08 19.06
N PRO A 50 4.23 -1.98 19.46
CA PRO A 50 4.12 -0.78 18.64
C PRO A 50 5.48 -0.22 18.21
N GLU A 51 6.49 -0.27 19.08
CA GLU A 51 7.86 0.20 18.81
C GLU A 51 8.52 -0.62 17.70
N PHE A 52 8.39 -1.97 17.79
CA PHE A 52 8.88 -2.85 16.73
C PHE A 52 8.21 -2.55 15.41
N LEU A 53 6.87 -2.42 15.38
CA LEU A 53 6.12 -2.15 14.17
C LEU A 53 6.48 -0.78 13.54
N ASN A 54 6.67 0.24 14.37
CA ASN A 54 7.10 1.56 13.92
C ASN A 54 8.46 1.52 13.23
N THR A 55 9.43 0.90 13.91
CA THR A 55 10.80 0.80 13.41
C THR A 55 10.88 -0.09 12.17
N PHE A 56 10.26 -1.27 12.23
CA PHE A 56 10.27 -2.23 11.12
C PHE A 56 9.59 -1.66 9.87
N SER A 57 8.38 -1.07 10.00
CA SER A 57 7.66 -0.47 8.87
C SER A 57 8.47 0.64 8.21
N LEU A 58 9.10 1.50 9.00
CA LEU A 58 9.94 2.58 8.48
C LEU A 58 11.17 2.05 7.75
N VAL A 59 11.94 1.17 8.39
CA VAL A 59 13.18 0.61 7.81
C VAL A 59 12.86 -0.20 6.56
N ALA A 60 11.84 -1.06 6.61
CA ALA A 60 11.42 -1.85 5.47
C ALA A 60 10.94 -0.97 4.31
N PHE A 61 10.16 0.07 4.57
CA PHE A 61 9.73 1.02 3.55
C PHE A 61 10.91 1.75 2.90
N LEU A 62 11.85 2.27 3.70
CA LEU A 62 13.05 2.95 3.17
C LEU A 62 13.92 2.00 2.35
N ALA A 63 14.09 0.76 2.80
CA ALA A 63 14.83 -0.26 2.06
C ALA A 63 14.15 -0.59 0.71
N LEU A 64 12.82 -0.72 0.69
CA LEU A 64 12.06 -0.93 -0.54
C LEU A 64 12.14 0.29 -1.47
N CYS A 65 12.06 1.51 -0.95
CA CYS A 65 12.25 2.73 -1.74
C CYS A 65 13.67 2.78 -2.36
N ALA A 66 14.70 2.43 -1.61
CA ALA A 66 16.06 2.34 -2.13
C ALA A 66 16.18 1.26 -3.22
N ALA A 67 15.57 0.09 -3.02
CA ALA A 67 15.54 -0.97 -4.03
C ALA A 67 14.80 -0.53 -5.31
N ILE A 68 13.67 0.18 -5.19
CA ILE A 68 12.92 0.74 -6.32
C ILE A 68 13.76 1.79 -7.04
N ALA A 69 14.47 2.65 -6.32
CA ALA A 69 15.37 3.65 -6.93
C ALA A 69 16.51 2.97 -7.71
N VAL A 70 17.17 1.98 -7.11
CA VAL A 70 18.21 1.20 -7.80
C VAL A 70 17.65 0.47 -9.02
N LEU A 71 16.48 -0.12 -8.91
CA LEU A 71 15.80 -0.76 -10.03
C LEU A 71 15.52 0.26 -11.15
N GLY A 72 14.99 1.44 -10.79
CA GLY A 72 14.70 2.50 -11.76
C GLY A 72 15.94 2.98 -12.51
N LEU A 73 17.06 3.16 -11.79
CA LEU A 73 18.34 3.60 -12.37
C LEU A 73 19.01 2.53 -13.24
N ARG A 74 18.77 1.24 -12.94
CA ARG A 74 19.38 0.10 -13.65
C ARG A 74 18.46 -0.58 -14.63
N SER A 75 17.21 -0.15 -14.75
CA SER A 75 16.22 -0.79 -15.62
C SER A 75 16.63 -0.61 -17.09
N ALA A 76 16.35 -1.64 -17.89
CA ALA A 76 16.64 -1.63 -19.34
C ALA A 76 15.82 -0.58 -20.11
N ARG A 77 14.73 -0.11 -19.51
CA ARG A 77 13.86 0.92 -20.07
C ARG A 77 13.65 2.00 -19.00
N THR A 78 13.66 3.28 -19.39
CA THR A 78 13.33 4.40 -18.48
C THR A 78 11.97 4.14 -17.84
N PRO A 79 11.85 4.06 -16.51
CA PRO A 79 10.58 3.79 -15.84
C PRO A 79 9.57 4.89 -16.14
N ARG A 80 8.31 4.49 -16.31
CA ARG A 80 7.21 5.46 -16.37
C ARG A 80 6.85 5.91 -14.94
N MET A 81 6.40 7.16 -14.80
CA MET A 81 6.01 7.72 -13.50
C MET A 81 5.00 6.82 -12.79
N ALA A 82 3.99 6.32 -13.50
CA ALA A 82 2.96 5.44 -12.93
C ALA A 82 3.53 4.12 -12.39
N GLU A 83 4.56 3.56 -13.01
CA GLU A 83 5.24 2.34 -12.54
C GLU A 83 5.92 2.58 -11.18
N LEU A 84 6.66 3.68 -11.06
CA LEU A 84 7.34 4.05 -9.81
C LEU A 84 6.35 4.37 -8.70
N VAL A 85 5.31 5.15 -9.00
CA VAL A 85 4.26 5.49 -8.02
C VAL A 85 3.56 4.23 -7.53
N TYR A 86 3.21 3.30 -8.43
CA TYR A 86 2.61 2.02 -8.02
C TYR A 86 3.52 1.26 -7.04
N LEU A 87 4.79 1.10 -7.39
CA LEU A 87 5.73 0.33 -6.57
C LEU A 87 5.94 0.97 -5.19
N ILE A 88 6.05 2.30 -5.11
CA ILE A 88 6.22 3.02 -3.84
C ILE A 88 4.97 2.90 -2.97
N VAL A 89 3.77 3.11 -3.53
CA VAL A 89 2.52 3.01 -2.78
C VAL A 89 2.27 1.57 -2.34
N ALA A 90 2.51 0.59 -3.21
CA ALA A 90 2.40 -0.83 -2.85
C ALA A 90 3.38 -1.21 -1.72
N ALA A 91 4.64 -0.77 -1.82
CA ALA A 91 5.64 -0.98 -0.77
C ALA A 91 5.18 -0.38 0.56
N PHE A 92 4.68 0.87 0.55
CA PHE A 92 4.15 1.51 1.74
C PHE A 92 3.02 0.70 2.37
N LEU A 93 2.01 0.32 1.59
CA LEU A 93 0.85 -0.40 2.10
C LEU A 93 1.21 -1.77 2.66
N LEU A 94 2.06 -2.54 1.96
CA LEU A 94 2.42 -3.91 2.37
C LEU A 94 3.25 -3.96 3.67
N VAL A 95 4.06 -2.92 3.97
CA VAL A 95 4.90 -2.92 5.17
C VAL A 95 4.32 -2.06 6.30
N ASN A 96 3.25 -1.30 6.05
CA ASN A 96 2.68 -0.42 7.07
C ASN A 96 1.89 -1.24 8.11
N LYS A 97 2.02 -0.87 9.38
CA LYS A 97 1.22 -1.44 10.48
C LYS A 97 -0.26 -1.02 10.46
N VAL A 98 -0.61 -0.02 9.66
CA VAL A 98 -1.97 0.51 9.52
C VAL A 98 -2.40 0.41 8.07
N TRP A 99 -3.49 -0.31 7.83
CA TRP A 99 -4.10 -0.39 6.52
C TRP A 99 -5.62 -0.27 6.65
N SER A 100 -6.10 0.94 6.56
CA SER A 100 -7.54 1.18 6.43
C SER A 100 -7.99 0.91 4.99
N PRO A 101 -9.21 0.35 4.77
CA PRO A 101 -9.68 -0.02 3.43
C PRO A 101 -9.59 1.09 2.38
N GLN A 102 -9.81 2.35 2.79
CA GLN A 102 -9.68 3.50 1.88
C GLN A 102 -8.27 3.70 1.33
N TYR A 103 -7.21 3.18 1.97
CA TYR A 103 -5.84 3.33 1.47
C TYR A 103 -5.60 2.54 0.19
N SER A 104 -6.36 1.48 -0.04
CA SER A 104 -6.32 0.73 -1.30
C SER A 104 -6.68 1.59 -2.51
N LEU A 105 -7.49 2.64 -2.33
CA LEU A 105 -7.83 3.58 -3.40
C LEU A 105 -6.59 4.29 -3.97
N TRP A 106 -5.53 4.44 -3.19
CA TRP A 106 -4.27 5.02 -3.65
C TRP A 106 -3.57 4.18 -4.72
N LEU A 107 -3.89 2.88 -4.80
CA LEU A 107 -3.36 1.99 -5.84
C LEU A 107 -4.17 1.99 -7.12
N VAL A 108 -5.43 2.41 -7.10
CA VAL A 108 -6.34 2.31 -8.28
C VAL A 108 -5.77 3.02 -9.50
N VAL A 109 -5.44 4.31 -9.34
CA VAL A 109 -4.94 5.13 -10.45
C VAL A 109 -3.57 4.64 -10.95
N PRO A 110 -2.55 4.48 -10.10
CA PRO A 110 -1.26 3.99 -10.57
C PRO A 110 -1.33 2.57 -11.13
N ALA A 111 -2.19 1.68 -10.60
CA ALA A 111 -2.39 0.34 -11.17
C ALA A 111 -2.96 0.39 -12.59
N ALA A 112 -4.00 1.20 -12.81
CA ALA A 112 -4.63 1.36 -14.12
C ALA A 112 -3.65 1.93 -15.17
N LEU A 113 -2.83 2.91 -14.77
CA LEU A 113 -1.85 3.57 -15.65
C LEU A 113 -0.58 2.75 -15.87
N ALA A 114 -0.10 2.04 -14.83
CA ALA A 114 1.13 1.24 -14.92
C ALA A 114 0.91 -0.12 -15.57
N LEU A 115 -0.21 -0.77 -15.28
CA LEU A 115 -0.47 -2.15 -15.68
C LEU A 115 -1.88 -2.32 -16.25
N PRO A 116 -2.15 -1.96 -17.52
CA PRO A 116 -3.47 -2.10 -18.15
C PRO A 116 -3.80 -3.56 -18.46
N ARG A 117 -3.73 -4.40 -17.43
CA ARG A 117 -4.11 -5.83 -17.42
C ARG A 117 -5.40 -5.96 -16.61
N TRP A 118 -6.52 -5.53 -17.21
CA TRP A 118 -7.80 -5.37 -16.53
C TRP A 118 -8.22 -6.57 -15.67
N ARG A 119 -7.93 -7.81 -16.09
CA ARG A 119 -8.27 -9.01 -15.33
C ARG A 119 -7.56 -9.05 -13.97
N LEU A 120 -6.26 -8.73 -13.95
CA LEU A 120 -5.47 -8.74 -12.71
C LEU A 120 -5.89 -7.61 -11.78
N VAL A 121 -6.04 -6.40 -12.33
CA VAL A 121 -6.49 -5.21 -11.58
C VAL A 121 -7.90 -5.43 -11.03
N PHE A 122 -8.80 -5.99 -11.84
CA PHE A 122 -10.17 -6.27 -11.39
C PHE A 122 -10.21 -7.38 -10.33
N SER A 123 -9.42 -8.46 -10.48
CA SER A 123 -9.32 -9.50 -9.45
C SER A 123 -8.85 -8.93 -8.12
N TRP A 124 -7.83 -8.06 -8.14
CA TRP A 124 -7.40 -7.36 -6.95
C TRP A 124 -8.51 -6.48 -6.37
N ALA A 125 -9.16 -5.65 -7.17
CA ALA A 125 -10.22 -4.76 -6.71
C ALA A 125 -11.40 -5.51 -6.10
N LEU A 126 -11.77 -6.67 -6.65
CA LEU A 126 -12.82 -7.52 -6.11
C LEU A 126 -12.44 -8.09 -4.74
N VAL A 127 -11.23 -8.64 -4.62
CA VAL A 127 -10.75 -9.19 -3.33
C VAL A 127 -10.63 -8.09 -2.29
N ASP A 128 -10.07 -6.94 -2.66
CA ASP A 128 -9.94 -5.79 -1.76
C ASP A 128 -11.30 -5.27 -1.28
N ALA A 129 -12.28 -5.19 -2.17
CA ALA A 129 -13.65 -4.80 -1.82
C ALA A 129 -14.31 -5.78 -0.84
N LEU A 130 -13.94 -7.07 -0.87
CA LEU A 130 -14.44 -8.07 0.08
C LEU A 130 -13.80 -7.96 1.47
N VAL A 131 -12.61 -7.40 1.58
CA VAL A 131 -11.93 -7.26 2.90
C VAL A 131 -12.77 -6.43 3.86
N TRP A 132 -13.43 -5.38 3.38
CA TRP A 132 -14.20 -4.49 4.27
C TRP A 132 -15.45 -5.15 4.87
N PRO A 133 -16.36 -5.75 4.12
CA PRO A 133 -17.51 -6.43 4.70
C PRO A 133 -17.10 -7.63 5.58
N LEU A 134 -16.05 -8.37 5.20
CA LEU A 134 -15.53 -9.46 6.04
C LEU A 134 -14.97 -8.94 7.36
N LEU A 135 -14.24 -7.82 7.35
CA LEU A 135 -13.77 -7.16 8.56
C LEU A 135 -14.94 -6.74 9.46
N MET A 136 -15.93 -6.05 8.91
CA MET A 136 -17.08 -5.60 9.68
C MET A 136 -17.85 -6.79 10.27
N TRP A 137 -17.98 -7.86 9.50
CA TRP A 137 -18.67 -9.06 9.95
C TRP A 137 -17.87 -9.80 11.03
N HIS A 138 -16.56 -9.89 10.89
CA HIS A 138 -15.66 -10.44 11.92
C HIS A 138 -15.74 -9.65 13.23
N MET A 139 -15.80 -8.32 13.16
CA MET A 139 -15.88 -7.44 14.34
C MET A 139 -17.17 -7.59 15.15
N LEU A 140 -18.22 -8.19 14.61
CA LEU A 140 -19.43 -8.51 15.39
C LEU A 140 -19.17 -9.55 16.49
N GLY A 141 -18.10 -10.33 16.37
CA GLY A 141 -17.80 -11.44 17.28
C GLY A 141 -18.70 -12.66 17.06
N THR A 142 -18.23 -13.83 17.46
CA THR A 142 -18.92 -15.10 17.25
C THR A 142 -20.27 -15.15 17.97
N ASP A 143 -20.39 -14.50 19.11
CA ASP A 143 -21.63 -14.42 19.90
C ASP A 143 -22.76 -13.67 19.17
N ASN A 144 -22.39 -12.75 18.25
CA ASN A 144 -23.32 -11.96 17.45
C ASN A 144 -23.35 -12.40 15.97
N LYS A 145 -23.12 -13.69 15.69
CA LYS A 145 -23.09 -14.25 14.34
C LYS A 145 -21.98 -13.67 13.45
N GLY A 146 -20.92 -13.16 14.05
CA GLY A 146 -19.72 -12.76 13.34
C GLY A 146 -19.00 -13.98 12.75
N ILE A 147 -18.24 -13.74 11.69
CA ILE A 147 -17.44 -14.78 11.05
C ILE A 147 -16.11 -15.00 11.79
N PRO A 148 -15.56 -16.21 11.74
CA PRO A 148 -14.24 -16.51 12.25
C PRO A 148 -13.16 -15.75 11.44
N HIS A 149 -11.97 -15.59 12.03
CA HIS A 149 -10.90 -14.78 11.44
C HIS A 149 -10.29 -15.35 10.16
N GLU A 150 -10.39 -16.66 9.93
CA GLU A 150 -9.76 -17.36 8.80
C GLU A 150 -10.24 -16.82 7.44
N LEU A 151 -11.54 -16.49 7.32
CA LEU A 151 -12.06 -15.90 6.09
C LEU A 151 -11.52 -14.50 5.83
N LEU A 152 -11.38 -13.69 6.88
CA LEU A 152 -10.74 -12.38 6.78
C LEU A 152 -9.26 -12.52 6.42
N ASP A 153 -8.56 -13.46 7.05
CA ASP A 153 -7.13 -13.70 6.81
C ASP A 153 -6.87 -14.14 5.38
N VAL A 154 -7.69 -15.04 4.84
CA VAL A 154 -7.60 -15.46 3.42
C VAL A 154 -7.81 -14.27 2.48
N ALA A 155 -8.78 -13.40 2.75
CA ALA A 155 -9.01 -12.22 1.94
C ALA A 155 -7.83 -11.24 2.00
N VAL A 156 -7.25 -10.98 3.18
CA VAL A 156 -6.08 -10.12 3.37
C VAL A 156 -4.87 -10.69 2.63
N ILE A 157 -4.56 -11.97 2.82
CA ILE A 157 -3.42 -12.62 2.14
C ILE A 157 -3.61 -12.59 0.62
N SER A 158 -4.82 -12.87 0.14
CA SER A 158 -5.12 -12.84 -1.30
C SER A 158 -4.96 -11.46 -1.91
N ARG A 159 -5.42 -10.41 -1.21
CA ARG A 159 -5.23 -9.01 -1.58
C ARG A 159 -3.74 -8.67 -1.71
N ASP A 160 -2.96 -8.98 -0.67
CA ASP A 160 -1.53 -8.70 -0.63
C ASP A 160 -0.77 -9.45 -1.72
N ALA A 161 -1.11 -10.73 -1.94
CA ALA A 161 -0.54 -11.53 -3.02
C ALA A 161 -0.83 -10.94 -4.41
N LEU A 162 -2.04 -10.43 -4.64
CA LEU A 162 -2.39 -9.77 -5.91
C LEU A 162 -1.64 -8.46 -6.11
N ILE A 163 -1.44 -7.66 -5.05
CA ILE A 163 -0.62 -6.44 -5.10
C ILE A 163 0.84 -6.79 -5.44
N ILE A 164 1.39 -7.81 -4.79
CA ILE A 164 2.75 -8.30 -5.09
C ILE A 164 2.83 -8.82 -6.54
N ALA A 165 1.84 -9.57 -7.01
CA ALA A 165 1.80 -10.05 -8.38
C ALA A 165 1.82 -8.89 -9.39
N MET A 166 1.03 -7.84 -9.16
CA MET A 166 1.05 -6.63 -9.99
C MET A 166 2.42 -5.94 -9.94
N ALA A 167 3.04 -5.81 -8.75
CA ALA A 167 4.38 -5.25 -8.61
C ALA A 167 5.42 -6.05 -9.40
N VAL A 168 5.37 -7.38 -9.34
CA VAL A 168 6.26 -8.26 -10.12
C VAL A 168 6.07 -8.06 -11.61
N PHE A 169 4.84 -7.92 -12.11
CA PHE A 169 4.60 -7.62 -13.52
C PHE A 169 5.19 -6.28 -13.93
N ILE A 170 5.02 -5.23 -13.12
CA ILE A 170 5.58 -3.90 -13.37
C ILE A 170 7.12 -3.97 -13.42
N ILE A 171 7.74 -4.61 -12.44
CA ILE A 171 9.20 -4.82 -12.41
C ILE A 171 9.67 -5.55 -13.68
N ARG A 172 8.96 -6.59 -14.11
CA ARG A 172 9.30 -7.32 -15.34
C ARG A 172 9.13 -6.48 -16.60
N GLN A 173 8.15 -5.53 -16.62
CA GLN A 173 8.02 -4.56 -17.71
C GLN A 173 9.21 -3.59 -17.74
N MET A 174 9.60 -3.03 -16.60
CA MET A 174 10.77 -2.16 -16.46
C MET A 174 12.06 -2.86 -16.91
N CYS A 175 12.21 -4.15 -16.58
CA CYS A 175 13.36 -4.97 -17.01
C CYS A 175 13.28 -5.45 -18.47
N GLY A 176 12.25 -5.08 -19.22
CA GLY A 176 12.08 -5.51 -20.61
C GLY A 176 11.72 -7.00 -20.81
N LYS A 177 11.38 -7.72 -19.72
CA LYS A 177 11.07 -9.16 -19.76
C LYS A 177 9.61 -9.45 -20.12
N VAL A 178 8.75 -8.42 -20.08
CA VAL A 178 7.32 -8.51 -20.42
C VAL A 178 6.95 -7.28 -21.23
N THR A 179 6.04 -7.45 -22.17
CA THR A 179 5.49 -6.40 -23.02
C THR A 179 4.79 -5.32 -22.19
N ASP A 180 5.18 -4.07 -22.39
CA ASP A 180 4.54 -2.89 -21.82
C ASP A 180 3.51 -2.35 -22.81
N LYS A 181 2.24 -2.72 -22.60
CA LYS A 181 1.14 -2.34 -23.48
C LYS A 181 0.95 -0.84 -23.64
N VAL A 182 1.32 -0.05 -22.62
CA VAL A 182 1.21 1.42 -22.68
C VAL A 182 2.23 1.97 -23.66
N ARG A 183 3.48 1.50 -23.58
CA ARG A 183 4.56 1.92 -24.50
C ARG A 183 4.29 1.48 -25.92
N ASP A 184 3.77 0.27 -26.10
CA ASP A 184 3.45 -0.27 -27.42
C ASP A 184 2.35 0.58 -28.10
N ALA A 185 1.38 1.08 -27.33
CA ALA A 185 0.31 1.94 -27.84
C ALA A 185 0.79 3.38 -28.14
N HIS A 186 1.83 3.87 -27.47
CA HIS A 186 2.28 5.27 -27.56
C HIS A 186 3.68 5.43 -28.20
N GLY A 187 4.14 4.45 -28.94
CA GLY A 187 5.42 4.55 -29.67
C GLY A 187 6.66 4.62 -28.77
N SER A 188 6.66 3.88 -27.66
CA SER A 188 7.77 3.76 -26.69
C SER A 188 7.98 5.00 -25.78
N SER A 189 7.24 6.08 -25.96
CA SER A 189 7.28 7.24 -25.07
C SER A 189 6.43 7.04 -23.82
N ASP A 190 6.76 7.79 -22.75
CA ASP A 190 5.86 7.91 -21.59
C ASP A 190 4.78 8.95 -21.93
N PRO A 191 3.48 8.58 -21.98
CA PRO A 191 2.42 9.53 -22.29
C PRO A 191 2.29 10.67 -21.26
N LEU A 192 2.89 10.51 -20.07
CA LEU A 192 2.90 11.54 -19.02
C LEU A 192 4.16 12.38 -19.01
N ALA A 193 5.20 12.04 -19.80
CA ALA A 193 6.45 12.78 -19.80
C ALA A 193 6.28 14.26 -20.24
N GLY A 194 5.35 14.53 -21.15
CA GLY A 194 5.04 15.90 -21.60
C GLY A 194 4.19 16.72 -20.63
N ALA A 195 3.60 16.12 -19.62
CA ALA A 195 2.74 16.84 -18.66
C ALA A 195 3.54 17.60 -17.59
N PHE A 196 4.86 17.34 -17.49
CA PHE A 196 5.75 17.91 -16.47
C PHE A 196 6.94 18.65 -17.10
N ALA A 197 6.97 18.79 -18.41
CA ALA A 197 7.90 19.63 -19.14
C ALA A 197 7.32 21.03 -19.33
#